data_e9462dbd6fac3bea1ff13e2a9cbe2bf0
#
_entry.id   e9462dbd6fac3bea1ff13e2a9cbe2bf0
#
_cell.length_a   1.000
_cell.length_b   1.000
_cell.length_c   1.000
_cell.angle_alpha   90.00
_cell.angle_beta   90.00
_cell.angle_gamma   90.00
#
_symmetry.space_group_name_H-M   'P 1'
#
loop_
_entity.id
_entity.type
_entity.pdbx_description
1 polymer ?
#
loop_
_entity_poly.entity_id
_entity_poly.type
_entity_poly.pdbx_seq_one_letter_code
_entity_poly.pdbx_strand_id
1 'polypeptide(L)'
;MEAKISVLLADASGDLRLLLRETLESTGEFQVVGETGDGGQVLALVEETHPQLLLLDAMLPVLDGMGVLRQLREREEQPRTIVTSAFYNDRMVAEAVSLGAYIFLPKPVSESSLMEHMRRAVKPPQEREPSPQLEAMVTAIIHEIGVPAHI
;
A
#
# COMPACT_ATOMS: atom_id res chain seq x y z
N MET A 1 22.08 -15.46 -5.16
CA MET A 1 21.67 -14.10 -4.77
C MET A 1 20.19 -13.92 -5.02
N GLU A 2 19.46 -13.54 -3.99
CA GLU A 2 18.05 -13.25 -4.16
C GLU A 2 17.86 -11.89 -4.82
N ALA A 3 16.88 -11.80 -5.70
CA ALA A 3 16.51 -10.54 -6.30
C ALA A 3 15.90 -9.62 -5.24
N LYS A 4 16.21 -8.34 -5.31
CA LYS A 4 15.61 -7.34 -4.41
C LYS A 4 14.16 -7.09 -4.78
N ILE A 5 13.37 -6.73 -3.78
CA ILE A 5 11.97 -6.35 -3.97
C ILE A 5 11.94 -4.92 -4.50
N SER A 6 11.32 -4.72 -5.65
CA SER A 6 11.22 -3.40 -6.28
C SER A 6 10.09 -2.58 -5.68
N VAL A 7 10.38 -1.33 -5.31
CA VAL A 7 9.45 -0.45 -4.61
C VAL A 7 9.35 0.89 -5.33
N LEU A 8 8.12 1.36 -5.54
CA LEU A 8 7.84 2.71 -6.00
C LEU A 8 7.31 3.52 -4.81
N LEU A 9 7.90 4.71 -4.59
CA LEU A 9 7.49 5.60 -3.51
C LEU A 9 6.64 6.74 -4.07
N ALA A 10 5.43 6.90 -3.54
CA ALA A 10 4.53 7.99 -3.89
C ALA A 10 4.10 8.70 -2.61
N ASP A 11 4.80 9.77 -2.26
CA ASP A 11 4.56 10.53 -1.04
C ASP A 11 4.84 12.01 -1.30
N ALA A 12 3.98 12.87 -0.80
CA ALA A 12 4.11 14.31 -0.99
C ALA A 12 5.39 14.88 -0.34
N SER A 13 5.90 14.24 0.71
CA SER A 13 7.08 14.70 1.42
C SER A 13 8.37 14.16 0.79
N GLY A 14 9.16 15.07 0.20
CA GLY A 14 10.47 14.72 -0.35
C GLY A 14 11.44 14.22 0.72
N ASP A 15 11.36 14.80 1.93
CA ASP A 15 12.19 14.36 3.05
C ASP A 15 11.86 12.93 3.46
N LEU A 16 10.59 12.59 3.52
CA LEU A 16 10.18 11.23 3.85
C LEU A 16 10.60 10.23 2.76
N ARG A 17 10.47 10.63 1.48
CA ARG A 17 10.92 9.77 0.38
C ARG A 17 12.41 9.48 0.47
N LEU A 18 13.22 10.50 0.78
CA LEU A 18 14.67 10.31 0.95
C LEU A 18 14.98 9.37 2.10
N LEU A 19 14.33 9.58 3.24
CA LEU A 19 14.52 8.71 4.41
C LEU A 19 14.14 7.26 4.10
N LEU A 20 12.99 7.05 3.47
CA LEU A 20 12.53 5.72 3.10
C LEU A 20 13.48 5.04 2.12
N ARG A 21 13.95 5.78 1.11
CA ARG A 21 14.92 5.24 0.15
C ARG A 21 16.17 4.76 0.87
N GLU A 22 16.75 5.60 1.72
CA GLU A 22 17.98 5.24 2.45
C GLU A 22 17.75 4.05 3.36
N THR A 23 16.66 4.05 4.11
CA THR A 23 16.34 2.96 5.03
C THR A 23 16.11 1.64 4.31
N LEU A 24 15.28 1.66 3.27
CA LEU A 24 14.94 0.44 2.54
C LEU A 24 16.15 -0.14 1.80
N GLU A 25 16.91 0.70 1.14
CA GLU A 25 18.08 0.22 0.38
C GLU A 25 19.20 -0.25 1.28
N SER A 26 19.32 0.29 2.50
CA SER A 26 20.34 -0.14 3.45
C SER A 26 20.18 -1.59 3.89
N THR A 27 18.98 -2.15 3.82
CA THR A 27 18.74 -3.54 4.22
C THR A 27 19.24 -4.56 3.21
N GLY A 28 19.45 -4.14 1.97
CA GLY A 28 19.78 -5.07 0.87
C GLY A 28 18.59 -5.88 0.35
N GLU A 29 17.40 -5.76 0.97
CA GLU A 29 16.20 -6.49 0.55
C GLU A 29 15.39 -5.74 -0.50
N PHE A 30 15.43 -4.41 -0.48
CA PHE A 30 14.56 -3.57 -1.30
C PHE A 30 15.37 -2.70 -2.25
N GLN A 31 14.78 -2.42 -3.40
CA GLN A 31 15.33 -1.46 -4.35
C GLN A 31 14.24 -0.46 -4.73
N VAL A 32 14.49 0.82 -4.50
CA VAL A 32 13.56 1.88 -4.88
C VAL A 32 13.77 2.15 -6.38
N VAL A 33 12.76 1.82 -7.17
CA VAL A 33 12.86 1.93 -8.65
C VAL A 33 12.31 3.25 -9.18
N GLY A 34 11.68 4.05 -8.34
CA GLY A 34 11.19 5.37 -8.69
C GLY A 34 10.52 6.03 -7.51
N GLU A 35 10.29 7.33 -7.62
CA GLU A 35 9.57 8.09 -6.62
C GLU A 35 8.88 9.29 -7.24
N THR A 36 7.80 9.71 -6.62
CA THR A 36 7.09 10.93 -7.01
C THR A 36 6.36 11.54 -5.81
N GLY A 37 6.16 12.85 -5.86
CA GLY A 37 5.28 13.57 -4.94
C GLY A 37 3.95 13.94 -5.57
N ASP A 38 3.67 13.46 -6.77
CA ASP A 38 2.50 13.83 -7.58
C ASP A 38 1.72 12.58 -7.97
N GLY A 39 0.47 12.50 -7.49
CA GLY A 39 -0.39 11.34 -7.79
C GLY A 39 -0.69 11.15 -9.26
N GLY A 40 -0.65 12.23 -10.04
CA GLY A 40 -0.86 12.17 -11.49
C GLY A 40 0.25 11.44 -12.26
N GLN A 41 1.41 11.25 -11.62
CA GLN A 41 2.56 10.58 -12.25
C GLN A 41 2.68 9.09 -11.89
N VAL A 42 1.91 8.63 -10.90
CA VAL A 42 2.09 7.28 -10.36
C VAL A 42 1.83 6.20 -11.42
N LEU A 43 0.73 6.32 -12.16
CA LEU A 43 0.39 5.30 -13.17
C LEU A 43 1.50 5.14 -14.21
N ALA A 44 2.02 6.26 -14.72
CA ALA A 44 3.10 6.22 -15.71
C ALA A 44 4.36 5.56 -15.14
N LEU A 45 4.69 5.85 -13.88
CA LEU A 45 5.85 5.23 -13.23
C LEU A 45 5.64 3.74 -12.99
N VAL A 46 4.43 3.31 -12.65
CA VAL A 46 4.10 1.89 -12.51
C VAL A 46 4.30 1.18 -13.85
N GLU A 47 3.84 1.78 -14.94
CA GLU A 47 3.99 1.22 -16.30
C GLU A 47 5.46 1.16 -16.73
N GLU A 48 6.24 2.15 -16.34
CA GLU A 48 7.66 2.22 -16.70
C GLU A 48 8.54 1.27 -15.88
N THR A 49 8.29 1.18 -14.56
CA THR A 49 9.19 0.47 -13.64
C THR A 49 8.71 -0.92 -13.22
N HIS A 50 7.45 -1.24 -13.43
CA HIS A 50 6.84 -2.52 -13.02
C HIS A 50 7.20 -2.91 -11.58
N PRO A 51 6.89 -2.04 -10.57
CA PRO A 51 7.30 -2.33 -9.20
C PRO A 51 6.47 -3.47 -8.60
N GLN A 52 7.07 -4.22 -7.70
CA GLN A 52 6.35 -5.23 -6.94
C GLN A 52 5.49 -4.59 -5.85
N LEU A 53 6.01 -3.49 -5.27
CA LEU A 53 5.33 -2.75 -4.20
C LEU A 53 5.16 -1.28 -4.58
N LEU A 54 4.04 -0.72 -4.17
CA LEU A 54 3.80 0.72 -4.20
C LEU A 54 3.50 1.17 -2.77
N LEU A 55 4.31 2.09 -2.25
CA LEU A 55 4.00 2.81 -1.01
C LEU A 55 3.30 4.09 -1.43
N LEU A 56 2.04 4.22 -1.07
CA LEU A 56 1.15 5.26 -1.58
C LEU A 56 0.57 6.11 -0.45
N ASP A 57 0.94 7.39 -0.45
CA ASP A 57 0.33 8.38 0.44
C ASP A 57 -1.09 8.68 -0.05
N ALA A 58 -2.08 8.63 0.84
CA ALA A 58 -3.45 8.96 0.48
C ALA A 58 -3.61 10.44 0.11
N MET A 59 -2.76 11.30 0.65
CA MET A 59 -2.87 12.76 0.50
C MET A 59 -1.91 13.33 -0.54
N LEU A 60 -1.95 12.77 -1.75
CA LEU A 60 -1.11 13.28 -2.84
C LEU A 60 -1.78 14.43 -3.58
N PRO A 61 -1.00 15.43 -4.05
CA PRO A 61 -1.55 16.47 -4.92
C PRO A 61 -1.83 15.94 -6.32
N VAL A 62 -2.63 16.66 -7.07
CA VAL A 62 -3.06 16.40 -8.45
C VAL A 62 -4.06 15.24 -8.51
N LEU A 63 -3.69 14.06 -8.03
CA LEU A 63 -4.57 12.91 -7.90
C LEU A 63 -4.26 12.25 -6.56
N ASP A 64 -5.26 12.16 -5.68
CA ASP A 64 -5.07 11.57 -4.36
C ASP A 64 -4.87 10.04 -4.46
N GLY A 65 -4.50 9.44 -3.31
CA GLY A 65 -4.21 8.01 -3.27
C GLY A 65 -5.39 7.14 -3.69
N MET A 66 -6.61 7.53 -3.34
CA MET A 66 -7.81 6.77 -3.74
C MET A 66 -7.98 6.81 -5.26
N GLY A 67 -7.75 7.98 -5.87
CA GLY A 67 -7.79 8.13 -7.32
C GLY A 67 -6.73 7.29 -8.01
N VAL A 68 -5.53 7.23 -7.44
CA VAL A 68 -4.46 6.36 -7.95
C VAL A 68 -4.88 4.90 -7.89
N LEU A 69 -5.46 4.46 -6.78
CA LEU A 69 -5.93 3.07 -6.64
C LEU A 69 -7.00 2.73 -7.68
N ARG A 70 -7.91 3.66 -7.97
CA ARG A 70 -8.92 3.44 -9.01
C ARG A 70 -8.30 3.25 -10.39
N GLN A 71 -7.29 4.06 -10.73
CA GLN A 71 -6.56 3.90 -11.99
C GLN A 71 -5.83 2.57 -12.07
N LEU A 72 -5.16 2.16 -10.99
CA LEU A 72 -4.42 0.90 -10.95
C LEU A 72 -5.34 -0.30 -11.08
N ARG A 73 -6.56 -0.21 -10.58
CA ARG A 73 -7.52 -1.30 -10.62
C ARG A 73 -7.92 -1.70 -12.05
N GLU A 74 -7.80 -0.78 -13.00
CA GLU A 74 -8.10 -1.05 -14.41
C GLU A 74 -7.02 -1.88 -15.10
N ARG A 75 -5.88 -2.08 -14.46
CA ARG A 75 -4.74 -2.81 -15.03
C ARG A 75 -4.79 -4.28 -14.66
N GLU A 76 -4.35 -5.14 -15.58
CA GLU A 76 -4.21 -6.58 -15.31
C GLU A 76 -3.12 -6.83 -14.28
N GLU A 77 -1.97 -6.17 -14.44
CA GLU A 77 -0.87 -6.27 -13.49
C GLU A 77 -0.87 -5.06 -12.58
N GLN A 78 -0.94 -5.31 -11.28
CA GLN A 78 -0.96 -4.26 -10.28
C GLN A 78 0.14 -4.52 -9.25
N PRO A 79 0.86 -3.47 -8.80
CA PRO A 79 1.76 -3.65 -7.67
C PRO A 79 0.93 -3.92 -6.40
N ARG A 80 1.52 -4.60 -5.44
CA ARG A 80 0.94 -4.65 -4.10
C ARG A 80 1.04 -3.25 -3.51
N THR A 81 -0.06 -2.72 -3.01
CA THR A 81 -0.10 -1.32 -2.55
C THR A 81 -0.32 -1.23 -1.05
N ILE A 82 0.56 -0.50 -0.39
CA ILE A 82 0.41 -0.11 1.02
C ILE A 82 0.09 1.37 1.02
N VAL A 83 -1.08 1.72 1.56
CA VAL A 83 -1.51 3.12 1.66
C VAL A 83 -1.14 3.65 3.04
N THR A 84 -0.61 4.87 3.09
CA THR A 84 -0.31 5.55 4.35
C THR A 84 -0.98 6.91 4.37
N SER A 85 -1.34 7.40 5.54
CA SER A 85 -1.85 8.76 5.68
C SER A 85 -1.75 9.25 7.12
N ALA A 86 -1.45 10.55 7.27
CA ALA A 86 -1.52 11.22 8.57
C ALA A 86 -2.97 11.52 8.96
N PHE A 87 -3.85 11.60 7.98
CA PHE A 87 -5.28 11.87 8.18
C PHE A 87 -6.08 10.68 7.65
N TYR A 88 -6.94 10.10 8.49
CA TYR A 88 -7.72 8.94 8.09
C TYR A 88 -8.96 8.80 8.96
N ASN A 89 -9.92 8.06 8.43
CA ASN A 89 -11.09 7.62 9.17
C ASN A 89 -11.48 6.22 8.66
N ASP A 90 -12.43 5.59 9.32
CA ASP A 90 -12.83 4.21 8.98
C ASP A 90 -13.31 4.07 7.53
N ARG A 91 -13.98 5.10 7.01
CA ARG A 91 -14.46 5.11 5.63
C ARG A 91 -13.30 5.10 4.63
N MET A 92 -12.27 5.91 4.87
CA MET A 92 -11.08 5.92 4.01
C MET A 92 -10.34 4.59 4.02
N VAL A 93 -10.19 4.00 5.20
CA VAL A 93 -9.54 2.69 5.33
C VAL A 93 -10.31 1.63 4.56
N ALA A 94 -11.64 1.58 4.75
CA ALA A 94 -12.51 0.64 4.06
C ALA A 94 -12.46 0.83 2.54
N GLU A 95 -12.48 2.07 2.07
CA GLU A 95 -12.40 2.39 0.64
C GLU A 95 -11.07 1.93 0.05
N ALA A 96 -9.96 2.21 0.72
CA ALA A 96 -8.64 1.81 0.23
C ALA A 96 -8.54 0.29 0.07
N VAL A 97 -9.00 -0.46 1.07
CA VAL A 97 -8.98 -1.92 1.02
C VAL A 97 -9.89 -2.44 -0.08
N SER A 98 -11.09 -1.87 -0.23
CA SER A 98 -12.02 -2.27 -1.29
C SER A 98 -11.49 -1.98 -2.69
N LEU A 99 -10.62 -0.98 -2.82
CA LEU A 99 -9.97 -0.63 -4.09
C LEU A 99 -8.70 -1.46 -4.36
N GLY A 100 -8.37 -2.40 -3.48
CA GLY A 100 -7.28 -3.33 -3.71
C GLY A 100 -6.01 -3.08 -2.92
N ALA A 101 -6.00 -2.10 -2.01
CA ALA A 101 -4.84 -1.90 -1.14
C ALA A 101 -4.65 -3.12 -0.24
N TYR A 102 -3.41 -3.54 -0.08
CA TYR A 102 -3.08 -4.63 0.83
C TYR A 102 -3.38 -4.23 2.29
N ILE A 103 -2.95 -3.04 2.69
CA ILE A 103 -3.18 -2.51 4.03
C ILE A 103 -3.13 -0.99 4.00
N PHE A 104 -3.81 -0.35 4.96
CA PHE A 104 -3.76 1.09 5.20
C PHE A 104 -3.08 1.32 6.55
N LEU A 105 -1.99 2.07 6.56
CA LEU A 105 -1.21 2.34 7.77
C LEU A 105 -1.28 3.81 8.16
N PRO A 106 -1.70 4.14 9.38
CA PRO A 106 -1.65 5.53 9.84
C PRO A 106 -0.20 5.99 10.03
N LYS A 107 0.08 7.22 9.66
CA LYS A 107 1.38 7.84 9.93
C LYS A 107 1.40 8.42 11.35
N PRO A 108 2.54 8.42 12.04
CA PRO A 108 3.84 7.90 11.60
C PRO A 108 3.90 6.37 11.69
N VAL A 109 4.59 5.75 10.74
CA VAL A 109 4.80 4.29 10.72
C VAL A 109 6.25 4.02 11.07
N SER A 110 6.50 3.11 12.00
CA SER A 110 7.87 2.71 12.29
C SER A 110 8.46 1.97 11.10
N GLU A 111 9.76 2.17 10.87
CA GLU A 111 10.46 1.54 9.74
C GLU A 111 10.37 0.02 9.79
N SER A 112 10.53 -0.56 10.97
CA SER A 112 10.46 -2.01 11.13
C SER A 112 9.07 -2.56 10.86
N SER A 113 8.02 -1.86 11.31
CA SER A 113 6.64 -2.24 11.04
C SER A 113 6.33 -2.16 9.54
N LEU A 114 6.75 -1.07 8.90
CA LEU A 114 6.54 -0.88 7.47
C LEU A 114 7.19 -2.00 6.66
N MET A 115 8.46 -2.29 6.94
CA MET A 115 9.19 -3.34 6.22
C MET A 115 8.56 -4.72 6.42
N GLU A 116 8.05 -5.00 7.61
CA GLU A 116 7.36 -6.26 7.87
C GLU A 116 6.11 -6.40 7.00
N HIS A 117 5.30 -5.34 6.91
CA HIS A 117 4.12 -5.33 6.03
C HIS A 117 4.52 -5.46 4.56
N MET A 118 5.61 -4.81 4.16
CA MET A 118 6.11 -4.91 2.79
C MET A 118 6.50 -6.35 2.44
N ARG A 119 7.20 -7.04 3.33
CA ARG A 119 7.60 -8.44 3.12
C ARG A 119 6.38 -9.35 2.98
N ARG A 120 5.38 -9.13 3.81
CA ARG A 120 4.13 -9.92 3.76
C ARG A 120 3.36 -9.65 2.47
N ALA A 121 3.33 -8.42 2.03
CA ALA A 121 2.56 -8.03 0.85
C ALA A 121 3.03 -8.74 -0.43
N VAL A 122 4.33 -9.02 -0.54
CA VAL A 122 4.90 -9.66 -1.74
C VAL A 122 4.89 -11.18 -1.69
N LYS A 123 4.51 -11.80 -0.60
CA LYS A 123 4.37 -13.25 -0.54
C LYS A 123 3.24 -13.71 -1.45
N PRO A 124 3.31 -14.92 -2.02
CA PRO A 124 2.18 -15.46 -2.80
C PRO A 124 0.90 -15.48 -1.97
N PRO A 125 -0.27 -15.29 -2.59
CA PRO A 125 -1.54 -15.23 -1.84
C PRO A 125 -1.78 -16.41 -0.90
N GLN A 126 -1.37 -17.60 -1.27
CA GLN A 126 -1.53 -18.80 -0.46
C GLN A 126 -0.64 -18.82 0.79
N GLU A 127 0.37 -17.94 0.87
CA GLU A 127 1.28 -17.83 2.01
C GLU A 127 1.02 -16.58 2.85
N ARG A 128 0.07 -15.73 2.43
CA ARG A 128 -0.25 -14.51 3.15
C ARG A 128 -1.37 -14.73 4.13
N GLU A 129 -1.24 -14.13 5.32
CA GLU A 129 -2.36 -14.01 6.23
C GLU A 129 -3.25 -12.86 5.77
N PRO A 130 -4.59 -12.92 5.99
CA PRO A 130 -5.47 -11.79 5.73
C PRO A 130 -5.02 -10.58 6.53
N SER A 131 -5.16 -9.37 5.96
CA SER A 131 -4.86 -8.16 6.72
C SER A 131 -5.86 -8.00 7.86
N PRO A 132 -5.43 -7.47 9.02
CA PRO A 132 -6.36 -7.23 10.11
C PRO A 132 -7.55 -6.35 9.73
N GLN A 133 -7.35 -5.42 8.83
CA GLN A 133 -8.41 -4.53 8.34
C GLN A 133 -9.45 -5.29 7.52
N LEU A 134 -9.03 -6.22 6.69
CA LEU A 134 -9.95 -7.03 5.90
C LEU A 134 -10.77 -7.93 6.80
N GLU A 135 -10.16 -8.57 7.77
CA GLU A 135 -10.88 -9.41 8.75
C GLU A 135 -11.91 -8.60 9.53
N ALA A 136 -11.55 -7.41 9.98
CA ALA A 136 -12.46 -6.52 10.69
C ALA A 136 -13.65 -6.12 9.82
N MET A 137 -13.42 -5.83 8.54
CA MET A 137 -14.49 -5.49 7.59
C MET A 137 -15.44 -6.64 7.38
N VAL A 138 -14.93 -7.85 7.21
CA VAL A 138 -15.76 -9.05 7.02
C VAL A 138 -16.61 -9.30 8.26
N THR A 139 -16.05 -9.17 9.44
CA THR A 139 -16.76 -9.32 10.71
C THR A 139 -17.88 -8.28 10.83
N ALA A 140 -17.61 -7.03 10.52
CA ALA A 140 -18.61 -5.96 10.56
C ALA A 140 -19.77 -6.22 9.61
N ILE A 141 -19.50 -6.67 8.40
CA ILE A 141 -20.53 -7.02 7.42
C ILE A 141 -21.43 -8.14 7.94
N ILE A 142 -20.84 -9.18 8.51
CA ILE A 142 -21.59 -10.31 9.08
C ILE A 142 -22.53 -9.83 10.19
N HIS A 143 -22.06 -8.95 11.07
CA HIS A 143 -22.88 -8.38 12.13
C HIS A 143 -24.03 -7.53 11.59
N GLU A 144 -23.79 -6.73 10.57
CA GLU A 144 -24.82 -5.87 9.97
C GLU A 144 -25.96 -6.66 9.34
N ILE A 145 -25.68 -7.78 8.73
CA ILE A 145 -26.73 -8.61 8.13
C ILE A 145 -27.39 -9.59 9.13
N GLY A 146 -26.97 -9.51 10.38
CA GLY A 146 -27.61 -10.27 11.46
C GLY A 146 -27.35 -11.76 11.46
N VAL A 147 -26.31 -12.23 10.78
CA VAL A 147 -25.93 -13.64 10.81
C VAL A 147 -25.20 -13.93 12.12
N PRO A 148 -25.70 -14.87 12.93
CA PRO A 148 -25.00 -15.23 14.16
C PRO A 148 -23.64 -15.83 13.88
N ALA A 149 -22.63 -15.35 14.58
CA ALA A 149 -21.25 -15.77 14.35
C ALA A 149 -20.97 -17.21 14.79
N HIS A 150 -21.84 -17.80 15.60
CA HIS A 150 -21.64 -19.12 16.18
C HIS A 150 -22.46 -20.24 15.53
N ILE A 151 -23.10 -19.98 14.44
CA ILE A 151 -23.85 -21.01 13.72
C ILE A 151 -22.90 -21.94 12.98
#